data_330e2de03a3c22ebc0061544ca416228
#
_entry.id   330e2de03a3c22ebc0061544ca416228
#
_cell.length_a   1.000
_cell.length_b   1.000
_cell.length_c   1.000
_cell.angle_alpha   90.00
_cell.angle_beta   90.00
_cell.angle_gamma   90.00
#
_symmetry.space_group_name_H-M   'P 1'
#
loop_
_entity.id
_entity.type
_entity.pdbx_description
1 polymer ?
#
loop_
_entity_poly.entity_id
_entity_poly.type
_entity_poly.pdbx_seq_one_letter_code
_entity_poly.pdbx_strand_id
1 'polypeptide(L)'
;MKSIKVFPIFALLLVAALSIAACSPKAAPDQPASTPNEQPAEQPTENPFNQTALGECYNPFNPIMEGKVWKYAMVSNKVSSTLEVSYKDVTPSSFTTVQQFPDIRTEVQWTCGPDGMLSSQFASMSIAQIPDVQFETMEVKGVLIPKEDKWQVGYTWDTGYVIKVKFTSGETVFEGQGNMTVTNTISAIEPITVPSGSYSEAFRVDIAGNMMMSIMGTESTIPLTYTTWYVKDVGMVKNASADPTISYSMELVSLE
;
A
#
# COMPACT_ATOMS: atom_id res chain seq x y z
N MET A 1 41.09 26.81 -0.10
CA MET A 1 40.23 25.80 -0.75
C MET A 1 40.14 24.57 0.17
N LYS A 2 39.06 24.44 0.94
CA LYS A 2 38.85 23.29 1.80
C LYS A 2 38.01 22.28 1.03
N SER A 3 38.57 21.09 0.81
CA SER A 3 37.94 19.97 0.14
C SER A 3 36.78 19.47 1.02
N ILE A 4 35.53 19.61 0.54
CA ILE A 4 34.34 19.05 1.17
C ILE A 4 34.33 17.56 0.79
N LYS A 5 34.60 16.71 1.77
CA LYS A 5 34.43 15.28 1.64
C LYS A 5 32.92 15.00 1.67
N VAL A 6 32.35 14.74 0.51
CA VAL A 6 31.01 14.21 0.40
C VAL A 6 31.03 12.77 0.94
N PHE A 7 30.51 12.58 2.14
CA PHE A 7 30.32 11.26 2.73
C PHE A 7 29.23 10.52 1.94
N PRO A 8 29.45 9.29 1.54
CA PRO A 8 28.40 8.45 0.94
C PRO A 8 27.49 7.92 2.05
N ILE A 9 26.36 8.58 2.28
CA ILE A 9 25.33 8.14 3.25
C ILE A 9 24.54 6.92 2.74
N PHE A 10 24.88 6.38 1.57
CA PHE A 10 24.17 5.25 0.96
C PHE A 10 24.85 3.87 1.12
N ALA A 11 25.87 3.75 2.00
CA ALA A 11 26.60 2.49 2.14
C ALA A 11 26.67 2.04 3.60
N LEU A 12 25.55 1.83 4.27
CA LEU A 12 25.56 1.17 5.57
C LEU A 12 24.31 0.27 5.76
N LEU A 13 24.21 -0.76 4.94
CA LEU A 13 23.38 -1.95 5.20
C LEU A 13 23.98 -3.15 4.48
N LEU A 14 25.19 -3.56 4.93
CA LEU A 14 25.68 -4.90 4.59
C LEU A 14 26.50 -5.45 5.76
N VAL A 15 26.16 -6.68 6.12
CA VAL A 15 26.95 -7.68 6.86
C VAL A 15 26.90 -7.63 8.39
N ALA A 16 26.08 -8.53 8.92
CA ALA A 16 26.47 -9.41 10.03
C ALA A 16 25.74 -10.76 9.91
N ALA A 17 26.29 -11.64 9.10
CA ALA A 17 26.05 -13.07 9.20
C ALA A 17 26.99 -13.60 10.28
N LEU A 18 26.47 -14.16 11.37
CA LEU A 18 27.20 -15.04 12.28
C LEU A 18 26.25 -16.11 12.79
N SER A 19 26.53 -17.30 12.32
CA SER A 19 26.09 -18.62 12.71
C SER A 19 26.18 -18.85 14.23
N ILE A 20 25.11 -19.39 14.82
CA ILE A 20 25.21 -20.15 16.07
C ILE A 20 24.43 -21.46 15.90
N ALA A 21 25.15 -22.53 16.28
CA ALA A 21 24.86 -23.92 16.10
C ALA A 21 23.66 -24.42 16.93
N ALA A 22 23.17 -25.56 16.47
CA ALA A 22 22.18 -26.46 17.00
C ALA A 22 22.24 -26.73 18.50
N CYS A 23 21.04 -26.75 19.12
CA CYS A 23 20.71 -27.69 20.18
C CYS A 23 19.28 -28.16 19.98
N SER A 24 19.11 -29.41 19.64
CA SER A 24 17.84 -30.12 19.63
C SER A 24 17.41 -30.43 21.08
N PRO A 25 16.18 -30.17 21.46
CA PRO A 25 15.53 -30.87 22.53
C PRO A 25 14.61 -31.99 22.02
N LYS A 26 14.75 -33.08 22.67
CA LYS A 26 14.08 -34.37 22.67
C LYS A 26 12.56 -34.26 22.64
N ALA A 27 11.94 -35.07 21.77
CA ALA A 27 10.50 -35.26 21.65
C ALA A 27 9.84 -35.65 22.97
N ALA A 28 8.74 -35.00 23.32
CA ALA A 28 7.76 -35.42 24.31
C ALA A 28 6.47 -35.91 23.59
N PRO A 29 5.72 -36.86 24.17
CA PRO A 29 4.73 -37.66 23.47
C PRO A 29 3.42 -36.90 23.18
N ASP A 30 2.78 -37.32 22.11
CA ASP A 30 1.51 -36.88 21.53
C ASP A 30 0.40 -36.61 22.55
N GLN A 31 -0.06 -35.38 22.58
CA GLN A 31 -1.36 -35.03 23.11
C GLN A 31 -2.25 -34.69 21.90
N PRO A 32 -3.46 -35.27 21.79
CA PRO A 32 -4.33 -34.99 20.63
C PRO A 32 -4.76 -33.52 20.66
N ALA A 33 -4.38 -32.80 19.64
CA ALA A 33 -4.78 -31.43 19.41
C ALA A 33 -6.31 -31.40 19.20
N SER A 34 -6.98 -30.70 20.10
CA SER A 34 -8.35 -30.25 19.86
C SER A 34 -8.32 -29.23 18.72
N THR A 35 -8.89 -29.61 17.59
CA THR A 35 -9.14 -28.74 16.45
C THR A 35 -9.95 -27.54 16.91
N PRO A 36 -9.47 -26.29 16.72
CA PRO A 36 -10.36 -25.13 16.80
C PRO A 36 -11.38 -25.26 15.67
N ASN A 37 -12.65 -25.21 16.02
CA ASN A 37 -13.73 -25.12 15.06
C ASN A 37 -13.64 -23.72 14.41
N GLU A 38 -12.87 -23.57 13.34
CA GLU A 38 -12.85 -22.36 12.52
C GLU A 38 -14.21 -22.26 11.83
N GLN A 39 -15.09 -21.50 12.46
CA GLN A 39 -16.30 -21.03 11.82
C GLN A 39 -15.87 -20.05 10.72
N PRO A 40 -16.16 -20.33 9.45
CA PRO A 40 -15.87 -19.38 8.38
C PRO A 40 -16.51 -18.05 8.74
N ALA A 41 -15.75 -16.97 8.69
CA ALA A 41 -16.31 -15.63 8.83
C ALA A 41 -17.41 -15.48 7.76
N GLU A 42 -18.64 -15.27 8.20
CA GLU A 42 -19.75 -15.00 7.28
C GLU A 42 -19.38 -13.74 6.49
N GLN A 43 -19.28 -13.91 5.20
CA GLN A 43 -19.12 -12.82 4.25
C GLN A 43 -20.28 -11.84 4.47
N PRO A 44 -20.04 -10.53 4.62
CA PRO A 44 -21.12 -9.56 4.84
C PRO A 44 -22.14 -9.65 3.73
N THR A 45 -23.29 -10.23 4.05
CA THR A 45 -24.45 -10.28 3.16
C THR A 45 -25.18 -8.96 3.29
N GLU A 46 -25.22 -8.22 2.19
CA GLU A 46 -25.83 -6.91 1.92
C GLU A 46 -24.88 -5.73 2.09
N ASN A 47 -24.53 -5.16 0.95
CA ASN A 47 -23.87 -3.85 0.89
C ASN A 47 -24.92 -2.80 1.32
N PRO A 48 -24.82 -2.20 2.53
CA PRO A 48 -25.82 -1.25 3.04
C PRO A 48 -25.79 0.09 2.30
N PHE A 49 -24.92 0.24 1.28
CA PHE A 49 -24.75 1.50 0.57
C PHE A 49 -25.54 1.51 -0.73
N ASN A 50 -26.29 2.56 -0.90
CA ASN A 50 -26.99 2.88 -2.13
C ASN A 50 -25.95 3.14 -3.24
N GLN A 51 -25.65 2.11 -4.05
CA GLN A 51 -24.72 2.17 -5.19
C GLN A 51 -25.00 3.36 -6.09
N THR A 52 -26.27 3.75 -6.23
CA THR A 52 -26.69 4.89 -7.03
C THR A 52 -26.17 6.23 -6.46
N ALA A 53 -25.96 6.33 -5.15
CA ALA A 53 -25.47 7.53 -4.51
C ALA A 53 -23.96 7.76 -4.74
N LEU A 54 -23.18 6.68 -4.93
CA LEU A 54 -21.73 6.76 -5.14
C LEU A 54 -21.33 7.05 -6.59
N GLY A 55 -22.26 6.91 -7.57
CA GLY A 55 -21.97 7.23 -8.96
C GLY A 55 -20.71 6.58 -9.52
N GLU A 56 -19.81 7.39 -10.08
CA GLU A 56 -18.52 6.93 -10.60
C GLU A 56 -17.57 6.42 -9.51
N CYS A 57 -17.80 6.76 -8.24
CA CYS A 57 -17.03 6.30 -7.10
C CYS A 57 -17.47 4.94 -6.56
N TYR A 58 -18.50 4.31 -7.13
CA TYR A 58 -18.85 2.96 -6.76
C TYR A 58 -17.82 1.95 -7.25
N ASN A 59 -17.23 1.18 -6.34
CA ASN A 59 -16.34 0.07 -6.66
C ASN A 59 -16.30 -0.91 -5.48
N PRO A 60 -16.71 -2.18 -5.65
CA PRO A 60 -16.71 -3.15 -4.57
C PRO A 60 -15.31 -3.59 -4.12
N PHE A 61 -14.27 -3.34 -4.92
CA PHE A 61 -12.88 -3.60 -4.54
C PHE A 61 -12.21 -2.43 -3.81
N ASN A 62 -12.89 -1.27 -3.74
CA ASN A 62 -12.53 -0.14 -2.88
C ASN A 62 -13.83 0.47 -2.32
N PRO A 63 -14.55 -0.25 -1.44
CA PRO A 63 -15.83 0.19 -0.92
C PRO A 63 -15.65 1.47 -0.09
N ILE A 64 -16.39 2.52 -0.46
CA ILE A 64 -16.40 3.79 0.25
C ILE A 64 -17.56 3.77 1.21
N MET A 65 -17.28 3.76 2.51
CA MET A 65 -18.27 3.67 3.57
C MET A 65 -18.01 4.76 4.61
N GLU A 66 -18.78 5.86 4.56
CA GLU A 66 -18.67 6.90 5.56
C GLU A 66 -19.00 6.36 6.96
N GLY A 67 -18.21 6.79 7.95
CA GLY A 67 -18.37 6.33 9.34
C GLY A 67 -17.72 4.98 9.62
N LYS A 68 -17.19 4.29 8.61
CA LYS A 68 -16.40 3.06 8.79
C LYS A 68 -14.91 3.35 8.82
N VAL A 69 -14.17 2.51 9.56
CA VAL A 69 -12.71 2.61 9.70
C VAL A 69 -12.08 1.25 9.40
N TRP A 70 -11.20 1.23 8.41
CA TRP A 70 -10.31 0.09 8.12
C TRP A 70 -9.05 0.24 8.97
N LYS A 71 -8.76 -0.74 9.81
CA LYS A 71 -7.55 -0.75 10.64
C LYS A 71 -6.57 -1.78 10.11
N TYR A 72 -5.34 -1.34 9.88
CA TYR A 72 -4.25 -2.17 9.36
C TYR A 72 -3.11 -2.27 10.36
N ALA A 73 -2.54 -3.47 10.47
CA ALA A 73 -1.22 -3.67 11.07
C ALA A 73 -0.17 -3.56 9.96
N MET A 74 0.86 -2.79 10.22
CA MET A 74 1.97 -2.58 9.28
C MET A 74 3.27 -3.06 9.89
N VAL A 75 4.12 -3.66 9.09
CA VAL A 75 5.51 -3.98 9.43
C VAL A 75 6.41 -3.46 8.33
N SER A 76 7.38 -2.63 8.67
CA SER A 76 8.39 -2.13 7.74
C SER A 76 9.76 -2.23 8.41
N ASN A 77 10.69 -2.98 7.80
CA ASN A 77 12.04 -3.18 8.34
C ASN A 77 12.06 -3.56 9.83
N LYS A 78 11.16 -4.47 10.25
CA LYS A 78 10.97 -4.95 11.63
C LYS A 78 10.38 -3.91 12.60
N VAL A 79 10.00 -2.75 12.13
CA VAL A 79 9.25 -1.75 12.91
C VAL A 79 7.75 -1.97 12.65
N SER A 80 7.00 -2.19 13.73
CA SER A 80 5.55 -2.33 13.67
C SER A 80 4.88 -0.98 13.87
N SER A 81 3.79 -0.74 13.13
CA SER A 81 2.95 0.44 13.21
C SER A 81 1.50 0.08 12.90
N THR A 82 0.61 1.03 13.02
CA THR A 82 -0.80 0.90 12.64
C THR A 82 -1.20 2.01 11.66
N LEU A 83 -2.17 1.69 10.81
CA LEU A 83 -2.81 2.66 9.92
C LEU A 83 -4.32 2.51 10.04
N GLU A 84 -5.02 3.61 10.29
CA GLU A 84 -6.47 3.67 10.16
C GLU A 84 -6.83 4.46 8.91
N VAL A 85 -7.77 3.92 8.13
CA VAL A 85 -8.29 4.56 6.91
C VAL A 85 -9.78 4.76 7.05
N SER A 86 -10.24 5.98 6.80
CA SER A 86 -11.66 6.32 6.74
C SER A 86 -11.94 7.24 5.55
N TYR A 87 -13.22 7.46 5.27
CA TYR A 87 -13.68 8.26 4.13
C TYR A 87 -14.51 9.45 4.60
N LYS A 88 -14.38 10.57 3.90
CA LYS A 88 -15.18 11.77 4.08
C LYS A 88 -15.36 12.53 2.77
N ASP A 89 -16.22 13.53 2.77
CA ASP A 89 -16.50 14.42 1.62
C ASP A 89 -16.89 13.62 0.37
N VAL A 90 -17.68 12.56 0.55
CA VAL A 90 -18.06 11.62 -0.51
C VAL A 90 -19.08 12.25 -1.44
N THR A 91 -18.78 12.23 -2.74
CA THR A 91 -19.66 12.69 -3.82
C THR A 91 -19.72 11.61 -4.91
N PRO A 92 -20.61 11.72 -5.92
CA PRO A 92 -20.63 10.77 -7.03
C PRO A 92 -19.35 10.70 -7.88
N SER A 93 -18.44 11.68 -7.77
CA SER A 93 -17.24 11.77 -8.60
C SER A 93 -15.94 11.99 -7.80
N SER A 94 -16.01 12.09 -6.48
CA SER A 94 -14.82 12.32 -5.64
C SER A 94 -15.06 11.91 -4.19
N PHE A 95 -13.99 11.68 -3.47
CA PHE A 95 -13.97 11.48 -2.02
C PHE A 95 -12.60 11.82 -1.45
N THR A 96 -12.52 11.92 -0.13
CA THR A 96 -11.27 12.09 0.61
C THR A 96 -11.02 10.88 1.50
N THR A 97 -9.87 10.23 1.39
CA THR A 97 -9.41 9.29 2.40
C THR A 97 -8.67 10.03 3.51
N VAL A 98 -8.98 9.67 4.74
CA VAL A 98 -8.24 10.10 5.92
C VAL A 98 -7.40 8.93 6.38
N GLN A 99 -6.09 9.10 6.38
CA GLN A 99 -5.12 8.12 6.84
C GLN A 99 -4.54 8.60 8.16
N GLN A 100 -4.73 7.81 9.21
CA GLN A 100 -4.24 8.10 10.56
C GLN A 100 -3.19 7.07 10.96
N PHE A 101 -1.96 7.52 11.05
CA PHE A 101 -0.85 6.81 11.69
C PHE A 101 -0.74 7.27 13.15
N PRO A 102 0.08 6.63 14.01
CA PRO A 102 0.20 7.04 15.41
C PRO A 102 0.48 8.53 15.62
N ASP A 103 1.36 9.11 14.80
CA ASP A 103 1.84 10.49 14.96
C ASP A 103 1.49 11.40 13.80
N ILE A 104 0.91 10.88 12.70
CA ILE A 104 0.69 11.62 11.47
C ILE A 104 -0.72 11.35 10.95
N ARG A 105 -1.43 12.42 10.60
CA ARG A 105 -2.69 12.36 9.88
C ARG A 105 -2.52 12.98 8.51
N THR A 106 -2.93 12.25 7.48
CA THR A 106 -2.92 12.73 6.10
C THR A 106 -4.31 12.62 5.48
N GLU A 107 -4.63 13.54 4.58
CA GLU A 107 -5.86 13.53 3.82
C GLU A 107 -5.52 13.51 2.34
N VAL A 108 -6.12 12.58 1.64
CA VAL A 108 -5.85 12.34 0.23
C VAL A 108 -7.12 12.46 -0.57
N GLN A 109 -7.12 13.35 -1.55
CA GLN A 109 -8.25 13.53 -2.46
C GLN A 109 -8.20 12.49 -3.59
N TRP A 110 -9.37 11.95 -3.88
CA TRP A 110 -9.60 11.01 -4.96
C TRP A 110 -10.63 11.55 -5.93
N THR A 111 -10.43 11.26 -7.19
CA THR A 111 -11.40 11.49 -8.26
C THR A 111 -11.83 10.16 -8.86
N CYS A 112 -13.09 10.08 -9.25
CA CYS A 112 -13.69 8.92 -9.86
C CYS A 112 -14.17 9.27 -11.27
N GLY A 113 -13.86 8.41 -12.22
CA GLY A 113 -14.21 8.61 -13.61
C GLY A 113 -14.58 7.29 -14.29
N PRO A 114 -14.83 7.33 -15.62
CA PRO A 114 -15.28 6.16 -16.38
C PRO A 114 -14.27 5.00 -16.36
N ASP A 115 -12.98 5.27 -16.19
CA ASP A 115 -11.94 4.25 -16.17
C ASP A 115 -11.66 3.69 -14.77
N GLY A 116 -12.05 4.39 -13.71
CA GLY A 116 -11.83 3.99 -12.32
C GLY A 116 -11.52 5.16 -11.39
N MET A 117 -10.83 4.86 -10.29
CA MET A 117 -10.48 5.82 -9.26
C MET A 117 -9.01 6.20 -9.30
N LEU A 118 -8.74 7.46 -9.07
CA LEU A 118 -7.42 8.05 -9.12
C LEU A 118 -7.17 8.92 -7.89
N SER A 119 -6.04 8.71 -7.22
CA SER A 119 -5.57 9.65 -6.21
C SER A 119 -4.83 10.81 -6.88
N SER A 120 -5.20 12.03 -6.56
CA SER A 120 -4.53 13.24 -7.06
C SER A 120 -3.15 13.48 -6.44
N GLN A 121 -2.77 12.70 -5.42
CA GLN A 121 -1.55 12.91 -4.66
C GLN A 121 -0.70 11.64 -4.60
N PHE A 122 0.53 11.73 -5.08
CA PHE A 122 1.55 10.68 -4.92
C PHE A 122 1.80 10.35 -3.44
N ALA A 123 1.73 11.37 -2.57
CA ALA A 123 1.92 11.24 -1.13
C ALA A 123 0.91 10.31 -0.42
N SER A 124 -0.14 9.86 -1.11
CA SER A 124 -1.06 8.84 -0.59
C SER A 124 -0.44 7.45 -0.47
N MET A 125 0.68 7.23 -1.13
CA MET A 125 1.45 6.02 -0.99
C MET A 125 2.35 6.16 0.25
N SER A 126 2.48 5.13 1.05
CA SER A 126 3.20 5.07 2.34
C SER A 126 4.66 5.58 2.34
N ILE A 127 5.19 5.92 1.17
CA ILE A 127 6.54 6.47 0.94
C ILE A 127 6.65 7.93 1.42
N ALA A 128 5.54 8.64 1.55
CA ALA A 128 5.53 10.08 1.85
C ALA A 128 5.87 10.46 3.29
N GLN A 129 6.20 9.52 4.15
CA GLN A 129 6.48 9.77 5.56
C GLN A 129 7.97 9.82 5.88
N ILE A 130 8.79 10.22 4.93
CA ILE A 130 10.20 10.48 5.20
C ILE A 130 10.29 11.87 5.83
N PRO A 131 10.77 12.00 7.07
CA PRO A 131 10.97 13.31 7.69
C PRO A 131 11.79 14.24 6.77
N ASP A 132 11.41 15.50 6.74
CA ASP A 132 12.07 16.54 5.95
C ASP A 132 12.01 16.39 4.42
N VAL A 133 11.18 15.46 3.91
CA VAL A 133 10.91 15.29 2.47
C VAL A 133 9.47 15.70 2.15
N GLN A 134 9.32 16.59 1.17
CA GLN A 134 8.04 17.03 0.65
C GLN A 134 7.87 16.57 -0.79
N PHE A 135 6.71 16.02 -1.11
CA PHE A 135 6.34 15.62 -2.46
C PHE A 135 5.19 16.52 -2.95
N GLU A 136 5.35 17.07 -4.14
CA GLU A 136 4.30 17.79 -4.87
C GLU A 136 3.97 17.00 -6.13
N THR A 137 2.73 16.56 -6.30
CA THR A 137 2.27 15.86 -7.49
C THR A 137 2.00 16.88 -8.61
N MET A 138 2.70 16.72 -9.72
CA MET A 138 2.59 17.60 -10.89
C MET A 138 1.64 17.04 -11.95
N GLU A 139 1.67 15.74 -12.14
CA GLU A 139 0.85 15.04 -13.14
C GLU A 139 0.52 13.64 -12.63
N VAL A 140 -0.66 13.16 -12.96
CA VAL A 140 -1.11 11.79 -12.69
C VAL A 140 -1.61 11.16 -13.98
N LYS A 141 -1.26 9.89 -14.21
CA LYS A 141 -1.65 9.10 -15.39
C LYS A 141 -2.29 7.79 -14.98
N GLY A 142 -3.30 7.38 -15.75
CA GLY A 142 -4.00 6.13 -15.54
C GLY A 142 -4.91 6.16 -14.31
N VAL A 143 -5.14 5.01 -13.69
CA VAL A 143 -5.99 4.84 -12.51
C VAL A 143 -5.26 4.01 -11.46
N LEU A 144 -5.64 4.18 -10.18
CA LEU A 144 -5.16 3.31 -9.10
C LEU A 144 -6.06 2.08 -8.94
N ILE A 145 -7.36 2.27 -9.03
CA ILE A 145 -8.37 1.22 -8.89
C ILE A 145 -9.24 1.25 -10.14
N PRO A 146 -9.16 0.25 -11.03
CA PRO A 146 -9.98 0.17 -12.22
C PRO A 146 -11.44 -0.12 -11.88
N LYS A 147 -12.36 0.16 -12.82
CA LYS A 147 -13.80 -0.16 -12.67
C LYS A 147 -14.02 -1.64 -12.40
N GLU A 148 -15.17 -1.96 -11.75
CA GLU A 148 -15.53 -3.33 -11.36
C GLU A 148 -15.49 -4.32 -12.55
N ASP A 149 -15.93 -3.92 -13.73
CA ASP A 149 -15.96 -4.76 -14.93
C ASP A 149 -14.57 -5.19 -15.44
N LYS A 150 -13.50 -4.57 -14.95
CA LYS A 150 -12.10 -4.88 -15.26
C LYS A 150 -11.47 -5.91 -14.32
N TRP A 151 -12.14 -6.25 -13.22
CA TRP A 151 -11.59 -7.18 -12.24
C TRP A 151 -11.68 -8.63 -12.70
N GLN A 152 -10.75 -9.03 -13.55
CA GLN A 152 -10.57 -10.39 -14.05
C GLN A 152 -9.09 -10.74 -14.15
N VAL A 153 -8.75 -12.00 -13.94
CA VAL A 153 -7.36 -12.50 -14.06
C VAL A 153 -6.82 -12.22 -15.46
N GLY A 154 -5.61 -11.66 -15.51
CA GLY A 154 -4.92 -11.25 -16.74
C GLY A 154 -5.16 -9.80 -17.13
N TYR A 155 -6.09 -9.06 -16.50
CA TYR A 155 -6.24 -7.64 -16.76
C TYR A 155 -5.05 -6.85 -16.23
N THR A 156 -4.57 -5.87 -17.01
CA THR A 156 -3.45 -5.01 -16.67
C THR A 156 -3.81 -3.55 -16.87
N TRP A 157 -3.24 -2.67 -16.03
CA TRP A 157 -3.35 -1.22 -16.18
C TRP A 157 -2.11 -0.52 -15.65
N ASP A 158 -1.84 0.67 -16.16
CA ASP A 158 -0.71 1.48 -15.72
C ASP A 158 -1.17 2.60 -14.80
N THR A 159 -0.32 2.91 -13.82
CA THR A 159 -0.46 4.07 -12.94
C THR A 159 0.85 4.85 -12.96
N GLY A 160 0.78 6.17 -13.13
CA GLY A 160 1.98 7.00 -13.17
C GLY A 160 1.82 8.33 -12.46
N TYR A 161 2.93 8.84 -11.93
CA TYR A 161 3.02 10.14 -11.27
C TYR A 161 4.27 10.89 -11.70
N VAL A 162 4.11 12.17 -11.99
CA VAL A 162 5.23 13.11 -12.08
C VAL A 162 5.21 13.95 -10.80
N ILE A 163 6.32 13.99 -10.09
CA ILE A 163 6.44 14.62 -8.79
C ILE A 163 7.62 15.59 -8.74
N LYS A 164 7.45 16.64 -7.95
CA LYS A 164 8.59 17.39 -7.39
C LYS A 164 8.89 16.87 -6.00
N VAL A 165 10.17 16.83 -5.70
CA VAL A 165 10.66 16.43 -4.38
C VAL A 165 11.47 17.57 -3.81
N LYS A 166 11.17 17.95 -2.58
CA LYS A 166 11.99 18.89 -1.80
C LYS A 166 12.43 18.19 -0.54
N PHE A 167 13.69 18.27 -0.22
CA PHE A 167 14.19 17.81 1.08
C PHE A 167 15.18 18.82 1.66
N THR A 168 15.17 18.89 2.99
CA THR A 168 16.03 19.81 3.72
C THR A 168 17.13 19.01 4.42
N SER A 169 18.37 19.44 4.26
CA SER A 169 19.51 18.90 4.99
C SER A 169 20.31 20.04 5.62
N GLY A 170 20.19 20.19 6.93
CA GLY A 170 20.66 21.37 7.64
C GLY A 170 19.90 22.64 7.18
N GLU A 171 20.63 23.66 6.74
CA GLU A 171 20.04 24.90 6.21
C GLU A 171 19.83 24.88 4.68
N THR A 172 20.19 23.78 4.01
CA THR A 172 20.14 23.69 2.55
C THR A 172 18.90 22.94 2.10
N VAL A 173 18.11 23.56 1.22
CA VAL A 173 16.97 22.95 0.54
C VAL A 173 17.45 22.40 -0.80
N PHE A 174 17.12 21.14 -1.05
CA PHE A 174 17.37 20.45 -2.31
C PHE A 174 16.05 20.23 -3.03
N GLU A 175 16.04 20.46 -4.33
CA GLU A 175 14.88 20.20 -5.18
C GLU A 175 15.24 19.17 -6.24
N GLY A 176 14.27 18.32 -6.56
CA GLY A 176 14.39 17.30 -7.57
C GLY A 176 13.06 17.04 -8.26
N GLN A 177 13.10 16.18 -9.25
CA GLN A 177 11.92 15.69 -9.96
C GLN A 177 11.95 14.17 -9.93
N GLY A 178 10.75 13.58 -9.88
CA GLY A 178 10.56 12.14 -9.96
C GLY A 178 9.50 11.79 -10.99
N ASN A 179 9.66 10.63 -11.58
CA ASN A 179 8.67 10.03 -12.46
C ASN A 179 8.48 8.58 -12.02
N MET A 180 7.29 8.25 -11.55
CA MET A 180 6.92 6.89 -11.20
C MET A 180 6.00 6.33 -12.28
N THR A 181 6.25 5.13 -12.72
CA THR A 181 5.33 4.35 -13.56
C THR A 181 5.34 2.92 -13.07
N VAL A 182 4.15 2.38 -12.82
CA VAL A 182 3.94 0.99 -12.45
C VAL A 182 2.86 0.38 -13.33
N THR A 183 3.05 -0.89 -13.67
CA THR A 183 2.04 -1.75 -14.29
C THR A 183 1.47 -2.64 -13.20
N ASN A 184 0.16 -2.66 -13.10
CA ASN A 184 -0.61 -3.49 -12.19
C ASN A 184 -1.21 -4.65 -13.00
N THR A 185 -1.18 -5.86 -12.46
CA THR A 185 -1.71 -7.06 -13.12
C THR A 185 -2.52 -7.87 -12.12
N ILE A 186 -3.79 -8.15 -12.43
CA ILE A 186 -4.56 -9.14 -11.66
C ILE A 186 -4.04 -10.53 -12.04
N SER A 187 -3.22 -11.11 -11.18
CA SER A 187 -2.48 -12.34 -11.48
C SER A 187 -3.20 -13.61 -11.05
N ALA A 188 -4.05 -13.53 -10.03
CA ALA A 188 -4.78 -14.67 -9.49
C ALA A 188 -6.04 -14.26 -8.72
N ILE A 189 -6.92 -15.24 -8.48
CA ILE A 189 -7.92 -15.22 -7.42
C ILE A 189 -7.57 -16.40 -6.52
N GLU A 190 -7.27 -16.12 -5.24
CA GLU A 190 -6.74 -17.12 -4.31
C GLU A 190 -7.29 -16.90 -2.89
N PRO A 191 -7.33 -17.93 -2.04
CA PRO A 191 -7.69 -17.74 -0.64
C PRO A 191 -6.57 -17.00 0.10
N ILE A 192 -6.95 -16.16 1.05
CA ILE A 192 -6.02 -15.43 1.92
C ILE A 192 -6.52 -15.41 3.35
N THR A 193 -5.58 -15.48 4.31
CA THR A 193 -5.87 -15.27 5.73
C THR A 193 -5.07 -14.08 6.23
N VAL A 194 -5.74 -13.14 6.87
CA VAL A 194 -5.20 -11.95 7.51
C VAL A 194 -5.82 -11.82 8.91
N PRO A 195 -5.35 -10.94 9.80
CA PRO A 195 -5.91 -10.81 11.15
C PRO A 195 -7.43 -10.57 11.21
N SER A 196 -8.01 -9.90 10.21
CA SER A 196 -9.47 -9.68 10.13
C SER A 196 -10.29 -10.92 9.77
N GLY A 197 -9.66 -11.98 9.26
CA GLY A 197 -10.34 -13.22 8.89
C GLY A 197 -9.74 -13.94 7.69
N SER A 198 -10.44 -14.99 7.24
CA SER A 198 -10.09 -15.78 6.07
C SER A 198 -11.08 -15.51 4.94
N TYR A 199 -10.58 -15.26 3.76
CA TYR A 199 -11.36 -14.97 2.55
C TYR A 199 -11.02 -16.00 1.48
N SER A 200 -12.07 -16.62 0.92
CA SER A 200 -11.91 -17.67 -0.11
C SER A 200 -11.48 -17.13 -1.47
N GLU A 201 -11.84 -15.88 -1.77
CA GLU A 201 -11.63 -15.24 -3.06
C GLU A 201 -11.02 -13.85 -2.87
N ALA A 202 -9.71 -13.76 -2.87
CA ALA A 202 -8.99 -12.51 -2.90
C ALA A 202 -8.34 -12.32 -4.27
N PHE A 203 -8.54 -11.17 -4.88
CA PHE A 203 -7.91 -10.77 -6.12
C PHE A 203 -6.49 -10.31 -5.83
N ARG A 204 -5.53 -11.06 -6.32
CA ARG A 204 -4.12 -10.74 -6.22
C ARG A 204 -3.71 -9.83 -7.36
N VAL A 205 -3.20 -8.66 -7.02
CA VAL A 205 -2.64 -7.68 -7.97
C VAL A 205 -1.14 -7.58 -7.76
N ASP A 206 -0.38 -8.01 -8.75
CA ASP A 206 1.07 -7.84 -8.77
C ASP A 206 1.38 -6.48 -9.43
N ILE A 207 2.20 -5.67 -8.76
CA ILE A 207 2.57 -4.32 -9.13
C ILE A 207 4.06 -4.29 -9.40
N ALA A 208 4.46 -3.89 -10.59
CA ALA A 208 5.86 -3.80 -10.98
C ALA A 208 6.13 -2.52 -11.78
N GLY A 209 7.24 -1.87 -11.49
CA GLY A 209 7.64 -0.65 -12.20
C GLY A 209 8.86 0.00 -11.59
N ASN A 210 9.01 1.28 -11.86
CA ASN A 210 10.17 2.04 -11.41
C ASN A 210 9.77 3.46 -11.00
N MET A 211 10.51 4.00 -10.05
CA MET A 211 10.55 5.42 -9.76
C MET A 211 11.92 5.96 -10.16
N MET A 212 11.94 6.82 -11.16
CA MET A 212 13.14 7.55 -11.56
C MET A 212 13.15 8.90 -10.84
N MET A 213 14.25 9.24 -10.24
CA MET A 213 14.44 10.51 -9.52
C MET A 213 15.69 11.22 -10.05
N SER A 214 15.56 12.52 -10.27
CA SER A 214 16.69 13.39 -10.61
C SER A 214 16.82 14.47 -9.55
N ILE A 215 17.91 14.43 -8.79
CA ILE A 215 18.22 15.37 -7.71
C ILE A 215 19.60 15.96 -7.98
N MET A 216 19.68 17.27 -8.12
CA MET A 216 20.93 17.98 -8.43
C MET A 216 21.68 17.43 -9.66
N GLY A 217 20.94 16.99 -10.69
CA GLY A 217 21.51 16.39 -11.90
C GLY A 217 22.01 14.96 -11.75
N THR A 218 21.84 14.35 -10.58
CA THR A 218 22.12 12.92 -10.36
C THR A 218 20.83 12.14 -10.53
N GLU A 219 20.83 11.20 -11.46
CA GLU A 219 19.69 10.31 -11.70
C GLU A 219 19.83 9.02 -10.89
N SER A 220 18.70 8.58 -10.35
CA SER A 220 18.59 7.28 -9.68
C SER A 220 17.28 6.59 -10.09
N THR A 221 17.30 5.27 -10.18
CA THR A 221 16.13 4.45 -10.46
C THR A 221 15.90 3.50 -9.29
N ILE A 222 14.69 3.54 -8.75
CA ILE A 222 14.25 2.69 -7.63
C ILE A 222 13.22 1.72 -8.20
N PRO A 223 13.50 0.41 -8.22
CA PRO A 223 12.49 -0.59 -8.62
C PRO A 223 11.37 -0.64 -7.58
N LEU A 224 10.14 -0.79 -8.06
CA LEU A 224 8.94 -0.91 -7.26
C LEU A 224 8.27 -2.25 -7.57
N THR A 225 8.20 -3.13 -6.58
CA THR A 225 7.54 -4.43 -6.70
C THR A 225 6.74 -4.72 -5.45
N TYR A 226 5.42 -4.83 -5.62
CA TYR A 226 4.46 -5.07 -4.54
C TYR A 226 3.42 -6.08 -5.00
N THR A 227 2.80 -6.73 -4.04
CA THR A 227 1.60 -7.53 -4.26
C THR A 227 0.51 -7.03 -3.32
N THR A 228 -0.68 -6.78 -3.87
CA THR A 228 -1.85 -6.34 -3.12
C THR A 228 -2.98 -7.34 -3.29
N TRP A 229 -3.71 -7.64 -2.22
CA TRP A 229 -4.89 -8.49 -2.25
C TRP A 229 -6.12 -7.69 -1.93
N TYR A 230 -7.12 -7.80 -2.80
CA TYR A 230 -8.43 -7.16 -2.66
C TYR A 230 -9.52 -8.19 -2.53
N VAL A 231 -10.46 -7.94 -1.64
CA VAL A 231 -11.65 -8.77 -1.44
C VAL A 231 -12.87 -7.93 -1.78
N LYS A 232 -13.79 -8.50 -2.56
CA LYS A 232 -15.03 -7.82 -2.94
C LYS A 232 -15.80 -7.40 -1.69
N ASP A 233 -16.32 -6.17 -1.66
CA ASP A 233 -17.06 -5.52 -0.58
C ASP A 233 -16.29 -5.33 0.75
N VAL A 234 -15.00 -5.66 0.76
CA VAL A 234 -14.08 -5.41 1.88
C VAL A 234 -13.02 -4.40 1.51
N GLY A 235 -12.53 -4.46 0.27
CA GLY A 235 -11.42 -3.63 -0.21
C GLY A 235 -10.07 -4.33 -0.07
N MET A 236 -9.02 -3.55 0.11
CA MET A 236 -7.67 -4.07 0.30
C MET A 236 -7.56 -4.77 1.66
N VAL A 237 -7.16 -6.05 1.64
CA VAL A 237 -6.94 -6.82 2.88
C VAL A 237 -5.46 -7.03 3.18
N LYS A 238 -4.60 -6.98 2.16
CA LYS A 238 -3.14 -7.09 2.34
C LYS A 238 -2.40 -6.34 1.25
N ASN A 239 -1.26 -5.77 1.62
CA ASN A 239 -0.23 -5.27 0.70
C ASN A 239 1.14 -5.68 1.25
N ALA A 240 2.03 -6.16 0.39
CA ALA A 240 3.36 -6.59 0.79
C ALA A 240 4.39 -6.30 -0.31
N SER A 241 5.63 -6.05 0.08
CA SER A 241 6.72 -5.99 -0.88
C SER A 241 6.97 -7.38 -1.48
N ALA A 242 7.12 -7.44 -2.79
CA ALA A 242 7.58 -8.64 -3.49
C ALA A 242 9.12 -8.72 -3.57
N ASP A 243 9.82 -7.64 -3.20
CA ASP A 243 11.28 -7.63 -3.10
C ASP A 243 11.72 -8.28 -1.77
N PRO A 244 12.48 -9.39 -1.81
CA PRO A 244 12.91 -10.09 -0.60
C PRO A 244 13.87 -9.26 0.28
N THR A 245 14.44 -8.19 -0.24
CA THR A 245 15.34 -7.29 0.51
C THR A 245 14.58 -6.21 1.29
N ILE A 246 13.29 -6.00 0.95
CA ILE A 246 12.43 -5.02 1.60
C ILE A 246 11.39 -5.76 2.44
N SER A 247 11.58 -5.74 3.76
CA SER A 247 10.60 -6.31 4.69
C SER A 247 9.46 -5.30 4.89
N TYR A 248 8.40 -5.41 4.10
CA TYR A 248 7.19 -4.60 4.23
C TYR A 248 5.94 -5.46 4.08
N SER A 249 5.01 -5.30 5.01
CA SER A 249 3.65 -5.82 4.88
C SER A 249 2.66 -4.92 5.61
N MET A 250 1.43 -4.88 5.08
CA MET A 250 0.27 -4.24 5.69
C MET A 250 -0.91 -5.20 5.56
N GLU A 251 -1.57 -5.52 6.68
CA GLU A 251 -2.66 -6.48 6.73
C GLU A 251 -3.87 -5.91 7.47
N LEU A 252 -5.07 -6.14 6.94
CA LEU A 252 -6.32 -5.72 7.56
C LEU A 252 -6.54 -6.45 8.89
N VAL A 253 -6.79 -5.68 9.95
CA VAL A 253 -7.07 -6.17 11.30
C VAL A 253 -8.56 -6.15 11.59
N SER A 254 -9.25 -5.06 11.25
CA SER A 254 -10.70 -4.92 11.44
C SER A 254 -11.29 -3.90 10.48
N LEU A 255 -12.59 -4.01 10.26
CA LEU A 255 -13.47 -3.02 9.65
C LEU A 255 -14.57 -2.71 10.67
N GLU A 256 -14.60 -1.48 11.18
CA GLU A 256 -15.50 -1.03 12.26
C GLU A 256 -16.48 0.05 11.82
#